data_7404d19b7ece20fa4d075a3f8711271c
#
_entry.id   7404d19b7ece20fa4d075a3f8711271c
#
_cell.length_a   1.000
_cell.length_b   1.000
_cell.length_c   1.000
_cell.angle_alpha   90.00
_cell.angle_beta   90.00
_cell.angle_gamma   90.00
#
_symmetry.space_group_name_H-M   'P 1'
#
loop_
_entity.id
_entity.type
_entity.pdbx_description
1 polymer ?
#
loop_
_entity_poly.entity_id
_entity_poly.type
_entity_poly.pdbx_seq_one_letter_code
_entity_poly.pdbx_strand_id
1 'polypeptide(L)'
;MHIVYVCREFPPSLRGGGIASYLKEIAHAMVIYGHQVTVICANDDTRKGTDMVMDGIRVIRLSGGNFIIPSIEKTNFIRKFRVFYRLFSYRLKIEMVLKKLGHIDIIECADYGAESIFLHHLNVPITIRLHMPSFFDLNTLTMKKFSWRLFPFKYLAYLEKKEIMWCKYITSCSDALKDWTCTNLRIPEENIHSIPNPCNSSFVKMINKGADILDTSLINVVCVGTICETKGCGDLIEACLALKKSYANLHLWFFGKIGDWGYMIKKKYDAEKWIHFYGKIPRENLAGIYKNADIVALPSWFDNFPMTCLEAMMVKGVVLGSAAGGMTQMIQDGVNGFIIPPKNVECLKDALNKILSLNNEQIGNIRNKAEAFVMNNFETEIVTSKMIDYYTYVINDFYSKNEGSIY
;
A
#
# COMPACT_ATOMS: atom_id res chain seq x y z
N MET A 1 1.45 25.99 2.58
CA MET A 1 0.22 25.43 3.17
C MET A 1 0.58 24.72 4.47
N HIS A 2 -0.35 24.68 5.43
CA HIS A 2 -0.30 23.75 6.55
C HIS A 2 -1.17 22.53 6.22
N ILE A 3 -0.52 21.42 5.93
CA ILE A 3 -1.15 20.15 5.52
C ILE A 3 -1.18 19.23 6.75
N VAL A 4 -2.35 18.70 7.08
CA VAL A 4 -2.52 17.75 8.18
C VAL A 4 -2.92 16.38 7.62
N TYR A 5 -2.08 15.39 7.84
CA TYR A 5 -2.37 13.99 7.52
C TYR A 5 -2.94 13.27 8.73
N VAL A 6 -4.06 12.60 8.55
CA VAL A 6 -4.69 11.76 9.55
C VAL A 6 -4.65 10.32 9.08
N CYS A 7 -3.77 9.52 9.69
CA CYS A 7 -3.59 8.13 9.32
C CYS A 7 -3.01 7.34 10.49
N ARG A 8 -3.61 6.22 10.86
CA ARG A 8 -3.13 5.40 11.97
C ARG A 8 -1.71 4.87 11.83
N GLU A 9 -1.22 4.77 10.62
CA GLU A 9 0.08 4.17 10.30
C GLU A 9 1.08 5.25 9.86
N PHE A 10 2.04 5.54 10.72
CA PHE A 10 3.18 6.39 10.36
C PHE A 10 4.47 5.86 10.99
N PRO A 11 5.57 5.67 10.22
CA PRO A 11 6.82 5.13 10.75
C PRO A 11 7.51 6.06 11.78
N PRO A 12 8.31 5.48 12.70
CA PRO A 12 8.41 4.08 13.02
C PRO A 12 7.15 3.56 13.72
N SER A 13 6.63 2.43 13.26
CA SER A 13 5.45 1.78 13.84
C SER A 13 5.54 0.26 13.63
N LEU A 14 4.98 -0.50 14.57
CA LEU A 14 4.82 -1.95 14.43
C LEU A 14 3.91 -2.33 13.26
N ARG A 15 3.07 -1.38 12.82
CA ARG A 15 2.25 -1.47 11.62
C ARG A 15 2.97 -0.73 10.50
N GLY A 16 3.64 -1.44 9.63
CA GLY A 16 4.26 -0.87 8.45
C GLY A 16 3.70 -1.57 7.22
N GLY A 17 3.11 -0.82 6.31
CA GLY A 17 2.57 -1.30 5.04
C GLY A 17 2.71 -0.24 3.95
N GLY A 18 2.05 -0.45 2.82
CA GLY A 18 2.09 0.48 1.69
C GLY A 18 1.60 1.88 2.05
N ILE A 19 0.55 1.99 2.90
CA ILE A 19 0.00 3.28 3.38
C ILE A 19 1.05 4.06 4.18
N ALA A 20 1.72 3.37 5.13
CA ALA A 20 2.75 4.00 5.95
C ALA A 20 3.95 4.47 5.10
N SER A 21 4.33 3.68 4.08
CA SER A 21 5.40 4.05 3.14
C SER A 21 5.01 5.26 2.29
N TYR A 22 3.81 5.25 1.72
CA TYR A 22 3.26 6.40 0.98
C TYR A 22 3.30 7.67 1.84
N LEU A 23 2.70 7.60 3.04
CA LEU A 23 2.57 8.78 3.88
C LEU A 23 3.93 9.34 4.32
N LYS A 24 4.91 8.48 4.60
CA LYS A 24 6.27 8.94 4.91
C LYS A 24 6.90 9.69 3.75
N GLU A 25 6.83 9.13 2.55
CA GLU A 25 7.43 9.73 1.35
C GLU A 25 6.76 11.07 1.00
N ILE A 26 5.43 11.12 0.98
CA ILE A 26 4.71 12.34 0.61
C ILE A 26 4.84 13.45 1.68
N ALA A 27 4.75 13.10 2.97
CA ALA A 27 4.89 14.07 4.05
C ALA A 27 6.29 14.70 4.06
N HIS A 28 7.33 13.89 3.85
CA HIS A 28 8.71 14.39 3.76
C HIS A 28 8.90 15.29 2.52
N ALA A 29 8.36 14.88 1.38
CA ALA A 29 8.43 15.69 0.17
C ALA A 29 7.71 17.05 0.34
N MET A 30 6.53 17.07 0.98
CA MET A 30 5.82 18.32 1.26
C MET A 30 6.64 19.27 2.14
N VAL A 31 7.40 18.76 3.11
CA VAL A 31 8.35 19.58 3.90
C VAL A 31 9.45 20.16 3.02
N ILE A 32 10.03 19.37 2.11
CA ILE A 32 11.07 19.84 1.17
C ILE A 32 10.51 20.95 0.27
N TYR A 33 9.25 20.87 -0.14
CA TYR A 33 8.58 21.93 -0.92
C TYR A 33 8.14 23.14 -0.07
N GLY A 34 8.56 23.22 1.20
CA GLY A 34 8.34 24.37 2.07
C GLY A 34 6.96 24.43 2.72
N HIS A 35 6.23 23.34 2.76
CA HIS A 35 4.94 23.26 3.45
C HIS A 35 5.12 22.87 4.91
N GLN A 36 4.25 23.40 5.77
CA GLN A 36 4.13 22.93 7.15
C GLN A 36 3.35 21.61 7.14
N VAL A 37 3.91 20.57 7.75
CA VAL A 37 3.30 19.24 7.77
C VAL A 37 3.10 18.76 9.20
N THR A 38 1.86 18.34 9.49
CA THR A 38 1.51 17.65 10.74
C THR A 38 0.91 16.28 10.42
N VAL A 39 1.40 15.24 11.08
CA VAL A 39 0.85 13.88 10.96
C VAL A 39 0.21 13.49 12.30
N ILE A 40 -1.07 13.15 12.29
CA ILE A 40 -1.79 12.60 13.44
C ILE A 40 -1.92 11.09 13.21
N CYS A 41 -1.29 10.29 14.06
CA CYS A 41 -1.26 8.84 13.92
C CYS A 41 -1.44 8.10 15.27
N ALA A 42 -1.57 6.77 15.19
CA ALA A 42 -1.68 5.96 16.40
C ALA A 42 -0.31 5.70 17.03
N ASN A 43 -0.27 5.69 18.38
CA ASN A 43 0.89 5.22 19.11
C ASN A 43 0.82 3.69 19.27
N ASP A 44 1.96 3.01 19.14
CA ASP A 44 2.09 1.58 19.41
C ASP A 44 1.86 1.27 20.90
N ASP A 45 2.28 2.17 21.80
CA ASP A 45 1.85 2.15 23.22
C ASP A 45 0.45 2.76 23.35
N THR A 46 -0.53 1.92 23.63
CA THR A 46 -1.94 2.35 23.75
C THR A 46 -2.22 3.24 24.95
N ARG A 47 -1.27 3.44 25.86
CA ARG A 47 -1.46 4.20 27.12
C ARG A 47 -1.02 5.65 27.03
N LYS A 48 -0.04 5.98 26.19
CA LYS A 48 0.55 7.31 26.09
C LYS A 48 0.44 7.89 24.69
N GLY A 49 0.27 9.20 24.57
CA GLY A 49 0.46 9.96 23.36
C GLY A 49 1.85 10.59 23.34
N THR A 50 2.35 10.96 22.15
CA THR A 50 3.57 11.73 21.97
C THR A 50 3.35 12.82 20.94
N ASP A 51 4.09 13.93 21.07
CA ASP A 51 4.13 15.03 20.11
C ASP A 51 5.60 15.38 19.92
N MET A 52 6.09 15.21 18.69
CA MET A 52 7.53 15.38 18.37
C MET A 52 7.70 15.84 16.93
N VAL A 53 8.84 16.40 16.63
CA VAL A 53 9.25 16.73 15.25
C VAL A 53 10.25 15.68 14.77
N MET A 54 9.99 15.11 13.59
CA MET A 54 10.84 14.13 12.91
C MET A 54 11.01 14.56 11.44
N ASP A 55 12.23 14.77 11.00
CA ASP A 55 12.55 15.16 9.62
C ASP A 55 11.73 16.39 9.13
N GLY A 56 11.51 17.37 10.03
CA GLY A 56 10.70 18.56 9.75
C GLY A 56 9.18 18.36 9.84
N ILE A 57 8.72 17.15 10.06
CA ILE A 57 7.30 16.79 10.21
C ILE A 57 6.93 16.79 11.69
N ARG A 58 5.87 17.51 12.08
CA ARG A 58 5.29 17.36 13.43
C ARG A 58 4.46 16.09 13.49
N VAL A 59 4.85 15.14 14.33
CA VAL A 59 4.18 13.83 14.47
C VAL A 59 3.49 13.74 15.82
N ILE A 60 2.16 13.72 15.81
CA ILE A 60 1.31 13.60 17.00
C ILE A 60 0.77 12.17 17.05
N ARG A 61 1.32 11.35 17.96
CA ARG A 61 0.89 9.97 18.15
C ARG A 61 -0.15 9.89 19.26
N LEU A 62 -1.33 9.40 18.94
CA LEU A 62 -2.45 9.30 19.86
C LEU A 62 -2.55 7.91 20.48
N SER A 63 -2.81 7.88 21.79
CA SER A 63 -3.10 6.63 22.49
C SER A 63 -4.46 6.06 22.07
N GLY A 64 -4.56 4.73 21.97
CA GLY A 64 -5.83 4.02 21.72
C GLY A 64 -6.11 3.68 20.26
N GLY A 65 -5.38 4.26 19.29
CA GLY A 65 -5.55 3.96 17.86
C GLY A 65 -4.97 2.60 17.44
N ASN A 66 -4.09 2.04 18.24
CA ASN A 66 -3.51 0.72 17.98
C ASN A 66 -4.41 -0.40 18.52
N PHE A 67 -5.56 -0.61 17.89
CA PHE A 67 -6.42 -1.75 18.18
C PHE A 67 -6.25 -2.79 17.09
N ILE A 68 -5.75 -3.97 17.49
CA ILE A 68 -5.83 -5.15 16.66
C ILE A 68 -7.27 -5.62 16.78
N ILE A 69 -7.99 -5.66 15.65
CA ILE A 69 -9.28 -6.34 15.61
C ILE A 69 -8.94 -7.83 15.75
N PRO A 70 -9.26 -8.47 16.88
CA PRO A 70 -8.88 -9.85 17.11
C PRO A 70 -9.49 -10.74 16.05
N SER A 71 -8.75 -11.78 15.62
CA SER A 71 -9.30 -12.78 14.70
C SER A 71 -10.68 -13.25 15.19
N ILE A 72 -11.61 -13.29 14.28
CA ILE A 72 -13.07 -13.34 14.49
C ILE A 72 -13.51 -14.53 15.35
N GLU A 73 -12.71 -15.59 15.39
CA GLU A 73 -13.13 -16.88 15.92
C GLU A 73 -13.11 -17.01 17.45
N LYS A 74 -12.38 -16.16 18.18
CA LYS A 74 -12.12 -16.37 19.62
C LYS A 74 -12.46 -15.20 20.55
N THR A 75 -13.29 -14.22 20.13
CA THR A 75 -13.54 -13.04 20.96
C THR A 75 -14.91 -13.03 21.66
N ASN A 76 -14.89 -12.84 22.99
CA ASN A 76 -16.09 -12.63 23.77
C ASN A 76 -16.68 -11.20 23.56
N PHE A 77 -17.93 -11.00 23.95
CA PHE A 77 -18.70 -9.75 23.80
C PHE A 77 -17.99 -8.53 24.40
N ILE A 78 -17.39 -8.68 25.60
CA ILE A 78 -16.68 -7.60 26.30
C ILE A 78 -15.49 -7.09 25.49
N ARG A 79 -14.75 -7.97 24.84
CA ARG A 79 -13.59 -7.61 24.02
C ARG A 79 -14.00 -6.87 22.73
N LYS A 80 -15.14 -7.24 22.15
CA LYS A 80 -15.74 -6.53 21.01
C LYS A 80 -16.19 -5.13 21.40
N PHE A 81 -16.83 -4.97 22.53
CA PHE A 81 -17.25 -3.66 23.04
C PHE A 81 -16.05 -2.74 23.32
N ARG A 82 -14.94 -3.27 23.88
CA ARG A 82 -13.71 -2.50 24.07
C ARG A 82 -13.10 -2.02 22.75
N VAL A 83 -13.12 -2.83 21.72
CA VAL A 83 -12.65 -2.42 20.38
C VAL A 83 -13.51 -1.27 19.86
N PHE A 84 -14.81 -1.38 20.01
CA PHE A 84 -15.77 -0.35 19.59
C PHE A 84 -15.53 0.98 20.33
N TYR A 85 -15.41 0.94 21.64
CA TYR A 85 -15.11 2.10 22.45
C TYR A 85 -13.78 2.77 22.06
N ARG A 86 -12.75 1.97 21.81
CA ARG A 86 -11.44 2.48 21.37
C ARG A 86 -11.51 3.13 19.99
N LEU A 87 -12.23 2.52 19.05
CA LEU A 87 -12.48 3.10 17.73
C LEU A 87 -13.10 4.49 17.83
N PHE A 88 -14.14 4.62 18.66
CA PHE A 88 -14.86 5.86 18.86
C PHE A 88 -13.99 6.91 19.58
N SER A 89 -13.40 6.54 20.70
CA SER A 89 -12.58 7.45 21.51
C SER A 89 -11.33 7.95 20.77
N TYR A 90 -10.74 7.14 19.90
CA TYR A 90 -9.60 7.54 19.08
C TYR A 90 -9.99 8.66 18.10
N ARG A 91 -11.12 8.54 17.43
CA ARG A 91 -11.62 9.57 16.49
C ARG A 91 -11.95 10.88 17.19
N LEU A 92 -12.54 10.84 18.39
CA LEU A 92 -12.75 12.05 19.20
C LEU A 92 -11.43 12.73 19.58
N LYS A 93 -10.37 11.95 19.84
CA LYS A 93 -9.05 12.51 20.13
C LYS A 93 -8.45 13.20 18.89
N ILE A 94 -8.63 12.65 17.69
CA ILE A 94 -8.22 13.29 16.44
C ILE A 94 -8.88 14.66 16.33
N GLU A 95 -10.19 14.72 16.48
CA GLU A 95 -10.96 15.98 16.44
C GLU A 95 -10.47 17.00 17.48
N MET A 96 -10.26 16.54 18.72
CA MET A 96 -9.75 17.41 19.80
C MET A 96 -8.35 17.97 19.51
N VAL A 97 -7.50 17.21 18.84
CA VAL A 97 -6.16 17.66 18.44
C VAL A 97 -6.27 18.67 17.30
N LEU A 98 -7.06 18.37 16.27
CA LEU A 98 -7.28 19.28 15.13
C LEU A 98 -7.79 20.66 15.58
N LYS A 99 -8.73 20.71 16.54
CA LYS A 99 -9.24 21.97 17.11
C LYS A 99 -8.18 22.77 17.89
N LYS A 100 -7.09 22.14 18.30
CA LYS A 100 -5.97 22.80 18.99
C LYS A 100 -4.82 23.21 18.07
N LEU A 101 -4.78 22.64 16.86
CA LEU A 101 -3.84 23.08 15.82
C LEU A 101 -4.35 24.42 15.30
N GLY A 102 -3.51 25.42 15.19
CA GLY A 102 -3.88 26.74 14.66
C GLY A 102 -4.51 26.66 13.25
N HIS A 103 -4.11 27.52 12.35
CA HIS A 103 -4.60 27.50 10.96
C HIS A 103 -4.18 26.21 10.25
N ILE A 104 -5.16 25.57 9.59
CA ILE A 104 -4.98 24.38 8.77
C ILE A 104 -5.55 24.69 7.38
N ASP A 105 -4.76 24.50 6.33
CA ASP A 105 -5.21 24.72 4.96
C ASP A 105 -5.97 23.51 4.42
N ILE A 106 -5.52 22.28 4.72
CA ILE A 106 -6.14 21.04 4.24
C ILE A 106 -5.87 19.87 5.18
N ILE A 107 -6.83 18.95 5.27
CA ILE A 107 -6.69 17.67 5.98
C ILE A 107 -6.82 16.54 4.96
N GLU A 108 -5.80 15.66 4.88
CA GLU A 108 -5.90 14.39 4.16
C GLU A 108 -6.08 13.23 5.15
N CYS A 109 -7.13 12.42 4.93
CA CYS A 109 -7.41 11.22 5.69
C CYS A 109 -7.25 9.98 4.82
N ALA A 110 -6.70 8.90 5.38
CA ALA A 110 -6.72 7.60 4.73
C ALA A 110 -8.13 7.00 4.77
N ASP A 111 -8.51 6.26 3.72
CA ASP A 111 -9.80 5.55 3.63
C ASP A 111 -9.99 4.44 4.66
N TYR A 112 -8.89 3.95 5.23
CA TYR A 112 -8.88 2.84 6.18
C TYR A 112 -9.05 3.33 7.61
N GLY A 113 -10.17 2.93 8.22
CA GLY A 113 -10.43 3.24 9.62
C GLY A 113 -11.49 4.30 9.86
N ALA A 114 -12.03 4.93 8.83
CA ALA A 114 -13.04 6.01 8.92
C ALA A 114 -12.63 7.09 9.94
N GLU A 115 -11.42 7.63 9.78
CA GLU A 115 -10.84 8.55 10.77
C GLU A 115 -11.38 9.97 10.62
N SER A 116 -11.95 10.35 9.43
CA SER A 116 -12.58 11.65 9.19
C SER A 116 -14.06 11.71 9.57
N ILE A 117 -14.68 10.60 9.99
CA ILE A 117 -16.14 10.52 10.15
C ILE A 117 -16.74 11.58 11.10
N PHE A 118 -15.96 12.12 12.02
CA PHE A 118 -16.38 13.19 12.94
C PHE A 118 -15.83 14.56 12.58
N LEU A 119 -15.16 14.71 11.43
CA LEU A 119 -14.47 15.94 11.07
C LEU A 119 -15.28 16.87 10.14
N HIS A 120 -16.39 16.39 9.58
CA HIS A 120 -17.17 17.12 8.56
C HIS A 120 -17.75 18.48 9.02
N HIS A 121 -17.81 18.73 10.35
CA HIS A 121 -18.25 20.02 10.90
C HIS A 121 -17.11 21.05 11.00
N LEU A 122 -15.87 20.64 10.75
CA LEU A 122 -14.74 21.56 10.74
C LEU A 122 -14.79 22.40 9.46
N ASN A 123 -14.60 23.72 9.59
CA ASN A 123 -14.53 24.63 8.44
C ASN A 123 -13.14 24.59 7.78
N VAL A 124 -12.71 23.38 7.41
CA VAL A 124 -11.43 23.09 6.75
C VAL A 124 -11.68 22.07 5.65
N PRO A 125 -11.11 22.23 4.45
CA PRO A 125 -11.26 21.23 3.40
C PRO A 125 -10.65 19.90 3.81
N ILE A 126 -11.41 18.82 3.60
CA ILE A 126 -11.00 17.44 3.90
C ILE A 126 -10.99 16.65 2.60
N THR A 127 -9.89 15.95 2.36
CA THR A 127 -9.77 14.98 1.27
C THR A 127 -9.55 13.57 1.81
N ILE A 128 -10.12 12.57 1.15
CA ILE A 128 -9.89 11.15 1.48
C ILE A 128 -8.98 10.54 0.42
N ARG A 129 -7.91 9.90 0.89
CA ARG A 129 -7.01 9.12 0.05
C ARG A 129 -7.39 7.65 0.06
N LEU A 130 -7.80 7.12 -1.09
CA LEU A 130 -8.11 5.72 -1.26
C LEU A 130 -6.82 4.91 -1.41
N HIS A 131 -6.65 3.95 -0.51
CA HIS A 131 -5.58 2.95 -0.57
C HIS A 131 -6.15 1.54 -0.70
N MET A 132 -7.06 1.15 0.17
CA MET A 132 -7.81 -0.12 0.16
C MET A 132 -8.79 -0.14 1.33
N PRO A 133 -10.03 0.27 1.14
CA PRO A 133 -11.00 0.26 2.23
C PRO A 133 -11.33 -1.18 2.67
N SER A 134 -11.62 -1.37 3.95
CA SER A 134 -11.90 -2.71 4.52
C SER A 134 -13.05 -3.42 3.85
N PHE A 135 -14.03 -2.70 3.31
CA PHE A 135 -15.19 -3.30 2.63
C PHE A 135 -14.84 -3.86 1.24
N PHE A 136 -13.72 -3.48 0.65
CA PHE A 136 -13.23 -4.06 -0.58
C PHE A 136 -12.95 -5.56 -0.38
N ASP A 137 -12.19 -5.91 0.65
CA ASP A 137 -11.90 -7.30 1.00
C ASP A 137 -13.17 -8.10 1.35
N LEU A 138 -14.13 -7.47 2.05
CA LEU A 138 -15.40 -8.12 2.42
C LEU A 138 -16.25 -8.49 1.20
N ASN A 139 -16.15 -7.75 0.12
CA ASN A 139 -16.84 -8.05 -1.14
C ASN A 139 -16.12 -9.10 -1.98
N THR A 140 -14.77 -9.07 -1.98
CA THR A 140 -13.93 -9.99 -2.77
C THR A 140 -13.78 -11.35 -2.10
N LEU A 141 -13.78 -11.42 -0.76
CA LEU A 141 -13.60 -12.65 0.02
C LEU A 141 -14.90 -13.44 0.25
N THR A 142 -15.94 -13.26 -0.57
CA THR A 142 -17.17 -14.10 -0.54
C THR A 142 -17.78 -14.33 0.84
N MET A 143 -17.65 -13.38 1.76
CA MET A 143 -18.27 -13.46 3.09
C MET A 143 -19.80 -13.25 3.00
N LYS A 144 -20.49 -14.15 2.30
CA LYS A 144 -21.95 -14.10 2.01
C LYS A 144 -22.86 -14.28 3.23
N LYS A 145 -22.33 -14.68 4.39
CA LYS A 145 -23.17 -14.95 5.56
C LYS A 145 -23.02 -13.88 6.64
N PHE A 146 -24.15 -13.31 7.06
CA PHE A 146 -24.21 -12.45 8.25
C PHE A 146 -23.82 -13.28 9.48
N SER A 147 -22.75 -12.87 10.15
CA SER A 147 -22.34 -13.44 11.43
C SER A 147 -22.13 -12.32 12.43
N TRP A 148 -22.70 -12.45 13.62
CA TRP A 148 -22.43 -11.58 14.76
C TRP A 148 -20.92 -11.52 15.11
N ARG A 149 -20.17 -12.56 14.74
CA ARG A 149 -18.71 -12.61 14.90
C ARG A 149 -18.00 -11.54 14.07
N LEU A 150 -18.56 -11.16 12.90
CA LEU A 150 -18.02 -10.16 11.98
C LEU A 150 -18.49 -8.73 12.27
N PHE A 151 -19.33 -8.51 13.28
CA PHE A 151 -19.96 -7.23 13.54
C PHE A 151 -18.99 -6.05 13.61
N PRO A 152 -17.84 -6.08 14.34
CA PRO A 152 -16.94 -4.94 14.40
C PRO A 152 -16.36 -4.56 13.03
N PHE A 153 -16.04 -5.55 12.17
CA PHE A 153 -15.51 -5.31 10.83
C PHE A 153 -16.56 -4.74 9.88
N LYS A 154 -17.77 -5.31 9.90
CA LYS A 154 -18.87 -4.82 9.06
C LYS A 154 -19.27 -3.40 9.43
N TYR A 155 -19.23 -3.07 10.71
CA TYR A 155 -19.51 -1.70 11.15
C TYR A 155 -18.39 -0.73 10.73
N LEU A 156 -17.13 -1.11 10.89
CA LEU A 156 -16.01 -0.31 10.41
C LEU A 156 -16.10 -0.09 8.90
N ALA A 157 -16.30 -1.16 8.13
CA ALA A 157 -16.52 -1.10 6.70
C ALA A 157 -17.70 -0.21 6.30
N TYR A 158 -18.80 -0.24 7.08
CA TYR A 158 -19.93 0.66 6.89
C TYR A 158 -19.55 2.13 7.13
N LEU A 159 -18.76 2.42 8.19
CA LEU A 159 -18.31 3.78 8.47
C LEU A 159 -17.35 4.29 7.39
N GLU A 160 -16.41 3.46 6.93
CA GLU A 160 -15.50 3.80 5.81
C GLU A 160 -16.30 4.11 4.53
N LYS A 161 -17.30 3.26 4.23
CA LYS A 161 -18.19 3.51 3.10
C LYS A 161 -18.92 4.86 3.23
N LYS A 162 -19.45 5.18 4.41
CA LYS A 162 -20.13 6.45 4.68
C LYS A 162 -19.20 7.64 4.56
N GLU A 163 -18.00 7.54 5.12
CA GLU A 163 -16.96 8.56 5.05
C GLU A 163 -16.62 8.93 3.61
N ILE A 164 -16.36 7.91 2.77
CA ILE A 164 -16.05 8.10 1.35
C ILE A 164 -17.24 8.72 0.60
N MET A 165 -18.48 8.25 0.85
CA MET A 165 -19.68 8.77 0.20
C MET A 165 -20.02 10.21 0.60
N TRP A 166 -19.61 10.68 1.77
CA TRP A 166 -19.85 12.04 2.25
C TRP A 166 -18.74 13.01 1.85
N CYS A 167 -17.56 12.50 1.50
CA CYS A 167 -16.45 13.32 1.11
C CYS A 167 -16.60 13.76 -0.36
N LYS A 168 -16.46 15.07 -0.59
CA LYS A 168 -16.50 15.63 -1.94
C LYS A 168 -15.17 15.44 -2.68
N TYR A 169 -14.06 15.49 -1.96
CA TYR A 169 -12.72 15.50 -2.51
C TYR A 169 -12.03 14.17 -2.21
N ILE A 170 -11.77 13.40 -3.24
CA ILE A 170 -11.22 12.05 -3.08
C ILE A 170 -10.05 11.87 -4.03
N THR A 171 -8.97 11.28 -3.54
CA THR A 171 -7.88 10.78 -4.39
C THR A 171 -7.80 9.27 -4.34
N SER A 172 -7.40 8.65 -5.44
CA SER A 172 -7.12 7.21 -5.53
C SER A 172 -5.67 6.97 -5.92
N CYS A 173 -5.05 5.94 -5.35
CA CYS A 173 -3.69 5.56 -5.74
C CYS A 173 -3.63 4.84 -7.09
N SER A 174 -4.77 4.38 -7.63
CA SER A 174 -4.86 3.73 -8.94
C SER A 174 -6.20 4.01 -9.62
N ASP A 175 -6.20 3.93 -10.97
CA ASP A 175 -7.44 4.04 -11.76
C ASP A 175 -8.36 2.85 -11.47
N ALA A 176 -7.81 1.64 -11.32
CA ALA A 176 -8.59 0.46 -10.99
C ALA A 176 -9.38 0.61 -9.68
N LEU A 177 -8.79 1.22 -8.65
CA LEU A 177 -9.48 1.50 -7.38
C LEU A 177 -10.48 2.65 -7.54
N LYS A 178 -10.15 3.69 -8.32
CA LYS A 178 -11.07 4.76 -8.69
C LYS A 178 -12.31 4.19 -9.36
N ASP A 179 -12.15 3.42 -10.44
CA ASP A 179 -13.25 2.82 -11.22
C ASP A 179 -14.12 1.90 -10.36
N TRP A 180 -13.46 1.08 -9.55
CA TRP A 180 -14.17 0.21 -8.61
C TRP A 180 -15.01 1.02 -7.61
N THR A 181 -14.45 2.13 -7.08
CA THR A 181 -15.12 2.98 -6.11
C THR A 181 -16.29 3.72 -6.74
N CYS A 182 -16.10 4.30 -7.93
CA CYS A 182 -17.17 4.96 -8.70
C CYS A 182 -18.33 4.00 -8.95
N THR A 183 -18.03 2.80 -9.43
CA THR A 183 -19.05 1.79 -9.78
C THR A 183 -19.78 1.27 -8.54
N ASN A 184 -19.07 0.90 -7.46
CA ASN A 184 -19.67 0.24 -6.30
C ASN A 184 -20.32 1.20 -5.29
N LEU A 185 -19.85 2.45 -5.23
CA LEU A 185 -20.41 3.49 -4.35
C LEU A 185 -21.26 4.51 -5.08
N ARG A 186 -21.33 4.45 -6.42
CA ARG A 186 -22.05 5.40 -7.28
C ARG A 186 -21.58 6.84 -7.06
N ILE A 187 -20.26 7.02 -6.93
CA ILE A 187 -19.63 8.33 -6.83
C ILE A 187 -19.31 8.81 -8.24
N PRO A 188 -19.63 10.06 -8.60
CA PRO A 188 -19.24 10.63 -9.89
C PRO A 188 -17.73 10.56 -10.10
N GLU A 189 -17.31 10.26 -11.33
CA GLU A 189 -15.90 10.07 -11.66
C GLU A 189 -15.06 11.34 -11.43
N GLU A 190 -15.65 12.50 -11.67
CA GLU A 190 -15.03 13.82 -11.45
C GLU A 190 -14.69 14.11 -9.99
N ASN A 191 -15.29 13.40 -9.03
CA ASN A 191 -15.01 13.55 -7.61
C ASN A 191 -13.77 12.76 -7.13
N ILE A 192 -13.26 11.85 -7.96
CA ILE A 192 -12.11 11.02 -7.62
C ILE A 192 -10.95 11.27 -8.58
N HIS A 193 -9.87 11.83 -8.07
CA HIS A 193 -8.65 12.10 -8.81
C HIS A 193 -7.63 10.97 -8.63
N SER A 194 -7.16 10.40 -9.73
CA SER A 194 -6.08 9.39 -9.68
C SER A 194 -4.74 10.08 -9.54
N ILE A 195 -4.09 9.88 -8.40
CA ILE A 195 -2.71 10.32 -8.14
C ILE A 195 -1.95 9.12 -7.60
N PRO A 196 -0.93 8.60 -8.29
CA PRO A 196 -0.23 7.39 -7.89
C PRO A 196 0.53 7.56 -6.57
N ASN A 197 1.02 6.47 -5.98
CA ASN A 197 1.95 6.56 -4.87
C ASN A 197 3.36 6.91 -5.39
N PRO A 198 4.12 7.77 -4.67
CA PRO A 198 5.47 8.14 -5.06
C PRO A 198 6.47 7.00 -4.82
N CYS A 199 7.52 6.96 -5.63
CA CYS A 199 8.67 6.10 -5.42
C CYS A 199 9.95 6.94 -5.45
N ASN A 200 10.69 6.96 -4.34
CA ASN A 200 11.84 7.84 -4.16
C ASN A 200 13.11 7.27 -4.83
N SER A 201 13.70 8.04 -5.75
CA SER A 201 14.93 7.67 -6.45
C SER A 201 16.13 7.41 -5.53
N SER A 202 16.11 7.92 -4.29
CA SER A 202 17.14 7.58 -3.30
C SER A 202 17.24 6.09 -2.99
N PHE A 203 16.20 5.32 -3.29
CA PHE A 203 16.20 3.85 -3.16
C PHE A 203 17.28 3.20 -4.03
N VAL A 204 17.58 3.77 -5.19
CA VAL A 204 18.67 3.32 -6.08
C VAL A 204 20.04 3.37 -5.38
N LYS A 205 20.25 4.32 -4.46
CA LYS A 205 21.52 4.44 -3.71
C LYS A 205 21.76 3.27 -2.74
N MET A 206 20.73 2.44 -2.52
CA MET A 206 20.77 1.32 -1.58
C MET A 206 21.05 -0.04 -2.26
N ILE A 207 21.34 -0.08 -3.58
CA ILE A 207 21.52 -1.33 -4.36
C ILE A 207 22.63 -2.26 -3.84
N ASN A 208 23.59 -1.73 -3.11
CA ASN A 208 24.66 -2.55 -2.51
C ASN A 208 24.21 -3.20 -1.18
N LYS A 209 23.10 -2.74 -0.57
CA LYS A 209 22.58 -3.33 0.65
C LYS A 209 21.75 -4.57 0.32
N GLY A 210 22.04 -5.69 0.99
CA GLY A 210 21.38 -6.97 0.76
C GLY A 210 21.72 -7.65 -0.56
N ALA A 211 22.71 -7.12 -1.30
CA ALA A 211 23.15 -7.71 -2.56
C ALA A 211 23.80 -9.10 -2.39
N ASP A 212 24.32 -9.39 -1.22
CA ASP A 212 24.95 -10.65 -0.81
C ASP A 212 23.98 -11.74 -0.36
N ILE A 213 22.69 -11.42 -0.26
CA ILE A 213 21.65 -12.39 0.19
C ILE A 213 21.35 -13.43 -0.89
N LEU A 214 21.40 -13.02 -2.17
CA LEU A 214 21.17 -13.89 -3.30
C LEU A 214 22.50 -14.34 -3.92
N ASP A 215 22.64 -15.66 -4.13
CA ASP A 215 23.74 -16.21 -4.92
C ASP A 215 23.44 -15.99 -6.41
N THR A 216 24.18 -15.10 -7.04
CA THR A 216 23.99 -14.74 -8.46
C THR A 216 24.41 -15.83 -9.45
N SER A 217 25.01 -16.95 -8.99
CA SER A 217 25.23 -18.14 -9.80
C SER A 217 23.99 -18.99 -10.00
N LEU A 218 22.94 -18.71 -9.21
CA LEU A 218 21.64 -19.37 -9.25
C LEU A 218 20.63 -18.53 -10.02
N ILE A 219 19.57 -19.17 -10.48
CA ILE A 219 18.39 -18.48 -11.02
C ILE A 219 17.49 -18.08 -9.83
N ASN A 220 17.39 -16.80 -9.56
CA ASN A 220 16.68 -16.26 -8.39
C ASN A 220 15.32 -15.68 -8.77
N VAL A 221 14.24 -16.38 -8.44
CA VAL A 221 12.88 -15.85 -8.47
C VAL A 221 12.51 -15.34 -7.10
N VAL A 222 12.18 -14.06 -7.00
CA VAL A 222 11.95 -13.36 -5.72
C VAL A 222 10.53 -12.88 -5.62
N CYS A 223 9.87 -13.14 -4.50
CA CYS A 223 8.56 -12.59 -4.15
C CYS A 223 8.66 -11.78 -2.84
N VAL A 224 8.27 -10.51 -2.90
CA VAL A 224 8.34 -9.61 -1.74
C VAL A 224 6.95 -9.14 -1.33
N GLY A 225 6.63 -9.30 -0.06
CA GLY A 225 5.35 -8.90 0.53
C GLY A 225 4.92 -9.84 1.66
N THR A 226 3.69 -9.66 2.15
CA THR A 226 3.15 -10.62 3.13
C THR A 226 2.96 -11.98 2.46
N ILE A 227 3.52 -13.02 3.08
CA ILE A 227 3.42 -14.38 2.57
C ILE A 227 2.04 -14.92 2.95
N CYS A 228 1.11 -14.83 2.00
CA CYS A 228 -0.29 -15.23 2.15
C CYS A 228 -0.87 -15.68 0.80
N GLU A 229 -2.04 -16.28 0.85
CA GLU A 229 -2.72 -16.85 -0.31
C GLU A 229 -3.04 -15.78 -1.37
N THR A 230 -3.61 -14.65 -0.94
CA THR A 230 -4.03 -13.56 -1.84
C THR A 230 -2.88 -12.86 -2.57
N LYS A 231 -1.63 -13.05 -2.12
CA LYS A 231 -0.44 -12.60 -2.83
C LYS A 231 0.05 -13.58 -3.89
N GLY A 232 -0.71 -14.68 -4.12
CA GLY A 232 -0.38 -15.67 -5.14
C GLY A 232 0.89 -16.49 -4.82
N CYS A 233 1.29 -16.54 -3.53
CA CYS A 233 2.50 -17.26 -3.15
C CYS A 233 2.38 -18.76 -3.45
N GLY A 234 1.18 -19.35 -3.33
CA GLY A 234 0.91 -20.74 -3.70
C GLY A 234 1.05 -20.98 -5.20
N ASP A 235 0.44 -20.11 -5.99
CA ASP A 235 0.49 -20.17 -7.46
C ASP A 235 1.94 -20.10 -7.96
N LEU A 236 2.76 -19.23 -7.32
CA LEU A 236 4.18 -19.08 -7.66
C LEU A 236 4.99 -20.34 -7.32
N ILE A 237 4.74 -20.97 -6.17
CA ILE A 237 5.39 -22.22 -5.80
C ILE A 237 5.05 -23.32 -6.82
N GLU A 238 3.79 -23.46 -7.19
CA GLU A 238 3.35 -24.47 -8.17
C GLU A 238 3.98 -24.26 -9.55
N ALA A 239 4.02 -23.02 -10.02
CA ALA A 239 4.68 -22.68 -11.29
C ALA A 239 6.18 -22.97 -11.26
N CYS A 240 6.88 -22.61 -10.15
CA CYS A 240 8.30 -22.88 -10.00
C CYS A 240 8.61 -24.37 -9.84
N LEU A 241 7.77 -25.16 -9.17
CA LEU A 241 7.88 -26.62 -9.08
C LEU A 241 7.83 -27.26 -10.47
N ALA A 242 6.95 -26.81 -11.34
CA ALA A 242 6.87 -27.31 -12.72
C ALA A 242 8.14 -26.99 -13.52
N LEU A 243 8.75 -25.82 -13.31
CA LEU A 243 9.97 -25.38 -13.99
C LEU A 243 11.26 -25.97 -13.41
N LYS A 244 11.26 -26.44 -12.16
CA LYS A 244 12.46 -26.98 -11.48
C LYS A 244 13.10 -28.15 -12.23
N LYS A 245 12.30 -28.91 -12.99
CA LYS A 245 12.81 -30.01 -13.84
C LYS A 245 13.67 -29.51 -15.00
N SER A 246 13.35 -28.34 -15.54
CA SER A 246 14.07 -27.73 -16.67
C SER A 246 15.20 -26.81 -16.20
N TYR A 247 15.09 -26.24 -15.01
CA TYR A 247 16.05 -25.30 -14.43
C TYR A 247 16.51 -25.80 -13.07
N ALA A 248 17.47 -26.71 -13.05
CA ALA A 248 17.97 -27.36 -11.82
C ALA A 248 18.53 -26.38 -10.78
N ASN A 249 19.06 -25.21 -11.22
CA ASN A 249 19.61 -24.15 -10.39
C ASN A 249 18.58 -23.05 -10.06
N LEU A 250 17.27 -23.25 -10.30
CA LEU A 250 16.23 -22.30 -9.94
C LEU A 250 16.02 -22.31 -8.41
N HIS A 251 16.01 -21.13 -7.80
CA HIS A 251 15.70 -20.89 -6.41
C HIS A 251 14.56 -19.87 -6.26
N LEU A 252 13.65 -20.14 -5.33
CA LEU A 252 12.50 -19.29 -5.04
C LEU A 252 12.63 -18.70 -3.64
N TRP A 253 12.54 -17.38 -3.56
CA TRP A 253 12.75 -16.62 -2.34
C TRP A 253 11.51 -15.81 -1.96
N PHE A 254 11.07 -15.94 -0.71
CA PHE A 254 9.99 -15.16 -0.14
C PHE A 254 10.52 -14.25 0.96
N PHE A 255 10.39 -12.93 0.77
CA PHE A 255 10.75 -11.90 1.74
C PHE A 255 9.50 -11.18 2.22
N GLY A 256 9.27 -11.17 3.54
CA GLY A 256 8.18 -10.45 4.16
C GLY A 256 7.57 -11.16 5.35
N LYS A 257 6.51 -10.57 5.90
CA LYS A 257 5.81 -11.14 7.05
C LYS A 257 5.17 -12.48 6.67
N ILE A 258 5.41 -13.50 7.47
CA ILE A 258 4.75 -14.80 7.32
C ILE A 258 3.44 -14.77 8.10
N GLY A 259 2.29 -14.85 7.40
CA GLY A 259 0.98 -15.01 8.02
C GLY A 259 0.67 -16.48 8.37
N ASP A 260 -0.47 -16.74 8.98
CA ASP A 260 -0.89 -18.10 9.40
C ASP A 260 -0.88 -19.10 8.23
N TRP A 261 -1.44 -18.69 7.09
CA TRP A 261 -1.39 -19.48 5.85
C TRP A 261 0.06 -19.71 5.37
N GLY A 262 0.90 -18.67 5.45
CA GLY A 262 2.33 -18.75 5.10
C GLY A 262 3.09 -19.75 5.94
N TYR A 263 2.79 -19.87 7.23
CA TYR A 263 3.39 -20.91 8.08
C TYR A 263 2.98 -22.33 7.67
N MET A 264 1.73 -22.53 7.27
CA MET A 264 1.28 -23.83 6.76
C MET A 264 2.00 -24.21 5.47
N ILE A 265 2.15 -23.26 4.54
CA ILE A 265 2.86 -23.48 3.28
C ILE A 265 4.35 -23.70 3.51
N LYS A 266 5.00 -22.92 4.37
CA LYS A 266 6.40 -23.15 4.75
C LYS A 266 6.61 -24.57 5.25
N LYS A 267 5.74 -25.06 6.14
CA LYS A 267 5.79 -26.44 6.65
C LYS A 267 5.58 -27.47 5.55
N LYS A 268 4.66 -27.23 4.61
CA LYS A 268 4.37 -28.14 3.48
C LYS A 268 5.60 -28.34 2.59
N TYR A 269 6.38 -27.28 2.36
CA TYR A 269 7.53 -27.28 1.44
C TYR A 269 8.89 -27.21 2.17
N ASP A 270 8.95 -27.58 3.45
CA ASP A 270 10.19 -27.53 4.26
C ASP A 270 11.31 -28.46 3.73
N ALA A 271 10.93 -29.53 3.03
CA ALA A 271 11.87 -30.46 2.38
C ALA A 271 12.52 -29.87 1.11
N GLU A 272 11.88 -28.87 0.49
CA GLU A 272 12.36 -28.26 -0.76
C GLU A 272 13.43 -27.20 -0.47
N LYS A 273 14.71 -27.61 -0.44
CA LYS A 273 15.84 -26.75 -0.06
C LYS A 273 16.10 -25.56 -0.98
N TRP A 274 15.44 -25.50 -2.14
CA TRP A 274 15.50 -24.41 -3.10
C TRP A 274 14.36 -23.38 -2.91
N ILE A 275 13.42 -23.61 -1.98
CA ILE A 275 12.36 -22.66 -1.60
C ILE A 275 12.73 -22.03 -0.25
N HIS A 276 12.95 -20.71 -0.25
CA HIS A 276 13.44 -20.00 0.91
C HIS A 276 12.37 -19.04 1.47
N PHE A 277 11.97 -19.26 2.71
CA PHE A 277 11.08 -18.36 3.45
C PHE A 277 11.92 -17.50 4.41
N TYR A 278 12.46 -16.39 3.90
CA TYR A 278 13.45 -15.59 4.63
C TYR A 278 12.83 -14.78 5.77
N GLY A 279 11.57 -14.34 5.62
CA GLY A 279 10.91 -13.49 6.60
C GLY A 279 11.09 -11.99 6.31
N LYS A 280 10.75 -11.15 7.29
CA LYS A 280 10.82 -9.70 7.15
C LYS A 280 12.27 -9.22 7.22
N ILE A 281 12.67 -8.38 6.28
CA ILE A 281 13.98 -7.73 6.23
C ILE A 281 13.83 -6.20 6.17
N PRO A 282 14.86 -5.42 6.51
CA PRO A 282 14.86 -3.98 6.32
C PRO A 282 14.64 -3.59 4.86
N ARG A 283 13.89 -2.50 4.63
CA ARG A 283 13.55 -2.02 3.27
C ARG A 283 14.79 -1.72 2.44
N GLU A 284 15.83 -1.19 3.06
CA GLU A 284 17.09 -0.86 2.39
C GLU A 284 17.79 -2.09 1.77
N ASN A 285 17.59 -3.30 2.33
CA ASN A 285 18.17 -4.52 1.80
C ASN A 285 17.40 -5.03 0.57
N LEU A 286 16.16 -4.59 0.36
CA LEU A 286 15.38 -4.99 -0.80
C LEU A 286 15.96 -4.47 -2.12
N ALA A 287 16.64 -3.32 -2.10
CA ALA A 287 17.22 -2.74 -3.32
C ALA A 287 18.24 -3.69 -3.99
N GLY A 288 19.16 -4.26 -3.21
CA GLY A 288 20.13 -5.24 -3.72
C GLY A 288 19.48 -6.56 -4.13
N ILE A 289 18.46 -7.00 -3.38
CA ILE A 289 17.70 -8.21 -3.71
C ILE A 289 16.99 -8.03 -5.05
N TYR A 290 16.25 -6.95 -5.25
CA TYR A 290 15.56 -6.69 -6.54
C TYR A 290 16.53 -6.56 -7.70
N LYS A 291 17.70 -5.95 -7.47
CA LYS A 291 18.74 -5.78 -8.49
C LYS A 291 19.34 -7.10 -8.93
N ASN A 292 19.56 -8.04 -7.99
CA ASN A 292 20.22 -9.32 -8.21
C ASN A 292 19.23 -10.47 -8.50
N ALA A 293 17.94 -10.21 -8.40
CA ALA A 293 16.93 -11.17 -8.84
C ALA A 293 16.89 -11.28 -10.36
N ASP A 294 16.75 -12.50 -10.88
CA ASP A 294 16.43 -12.71 -12.30
C ASP A 294 14.99 -12.29 -12.59
N ILE A 295 14.08 -12.62 -11.67
CA ILE A 295 12.67 -12.25 -11.77
C ILE A 295 12.14 -11.83 -10.39
N VAL A 296 11.51 -10.66 -10.33
CA VAL A 296 10.68 -10.23 -9.18
C VAL A 296 9.23 -10.55 -9.51
N ALA A 297 8.70 -11.62 -8.91
CA ALA A 297 7.36 -12.11 -9.19
C ALA A 297 6.35 -11.59 -8.15
N LEU A 298 5.31 -10.91 -8.64
CA LEU A 298 4.22 -10.32 -7.85
C LEU A 298 2.85 -10.85 -8.35
N PRO A 299 2.56 -12.16 -8.25
CA PRO A 299 1.37 -12.79 -8.82
C PRO A 299 0.12 -12.59 -7.94
N SER A 300 -0.02 -11.43 -7.33
CA SER A 300 -1.14 -11.11 -6.42
C SER A 300 -2.49 -11.32 -7.09
N TRP A 301 -3.45 -11.89 -6.37
CA TRP A 301 -4.82 -12.00 -6.85
C TRP A 301 -5.50 -10.64 -6.98
N PHE A 302 -5.05 -9.69 -6.16
CA PHE A 302 -5.37 -8.28 -6.24
C PHE A 302 -4.31 -7.45 -5.50
N ASP A 303 -3.91 -6.32 -6.09
CA ASP A 303 -3.08 -5.31 -5.42
C ASP A 303 -3.41 -3.93 -6.00
N ASN A 304 -3.70 -2.96 -5.14
CA ASN A 304 -4.12 -1.64 -5.63
C ASN A 304 -2.99 -0.88 -6.31
N PHE A 305 -1.85 -0.76 -5.61
CA PHE A 305 -0.69 -0.05 -6.12
C PHE A 305 0.57 -0.50 -5.38
N PRO A 306 1.12 -1.68 -5.74
CA PRO A 306 2.21 -2.29 -4.98
C PRO A 306 3.51 -1.49 -5.10
N MET A 307 3.96 -0.91 -4.00
CA MET A 307 5.25 -0.21 -3.94
C MET A 307 6.42 -1.12 -4.31
N THR A 308 6.33 -2.42 -4.02
CA THR A 308 7.32 -3.43 -4.39
C THR A 308 7.55 -3.51 -5.91
N CYS A 309 6.51 -3.27 -6.71
CA CYS A 309 6.64 -3.20 -8.17
C CYS A 309 7.50 -2.00 -8.58
N LEU A 310 7.15 -0.81 -8.09
CA LEU A 310 7.90 0.42 -8.41
C LEU A 310 9.35 0.34 -7.91
N GLU A 311 9.55 -0.15 -6.68
CA GLU A 311 10.87 -0.31 -6.09
C GLU A 311 11.75 -1.26 -6.92
N ALA A 312 11.20 -2.39 -7.35
CA ALA A 312 11.92 -3.35 -8.18
C ALA A 312 12.26 -2.76 -9.57
N MET A 313 11.29 -2.12 -10.24
CA MET A 313 11.51 -1.48 -11.54
C MET A 313 12.54 -0.35 -11.46
N MET A 314 12.52 0.46 -10.40
CA MET A 314 13.43 1.59 -10.19
C MET A 314 14.90 1.15 -10.08
N VAL A 315 15.17 -0.03 -9.53
CA VAL A 315 16.52 -0.61 -9.46
C VAL A 315 16.83 -1.56 -10.62
N LYS A 316 16.07 -1.47 -11.71
CA LYS A 316 16.25 -2.31 -12.91
C LYS A 316 15.99 -3.80 -12.67
N GLY A 317 15.07 -4.14 -11.77
CA GLY A 317 14.56 -5.50 -11.62
C GLY A 317 13.61 -5.87 -12.78
N VAL A 318 13.59 -7.14 -13.17
CA VAL A 318 12.59 -7.65 -14.11
C VAL A 318 11.34 -8.07 -13.34
N VAL A 319 10.26 -7.35 -13.54
CA VAL A 319 9.02 -7.61 -12.79
C VAL A 319 8.04 -8.44 -13.61
N LEU A 320 7.51 -9.48 -12.98
CA LEU A 320 6.38 -10.27 -13.46
C LEU A 320 5.20 -10.05 -12.51
N GLY A 321 4.21 -9.30 -12.93
CA GLY A 321 3.02 -8.98 -12.14
C GLY A 321 1.76 -9.66 -12.64
N SER A 322 0.65 -9.50 -11.90
CA SER A 322 -0.68 -9.94 -12.33
C SER A 322 -1.52 -8.75 -12.82
N ALA A 323 -2.40 -8.99 -13.80
CA ALA A 323 -3.35 -8.00 -14.33
C ALA A 323 -4.49 -7.75 -13.34
N ALA A 324 -4.15 -7.36 -12.09
CA ALA A 324 -5.09 -7.17 -11.01
C ALA A 324 -4.82 -5.87 -10.26
N GLY A 325 -5.80 -4.99 -10.22
CA GLY A 325 -5.68 -3.67 -9.59
C GLY A 325 -4.77 -2.73 -10.36
N GLY A 326 -3.95 -1.95 -9.66
CA GLY A 326 -3.08 -0.92 -10.26
C GLY A 326 -1.82 -1.42 -10.93
N MET A 327 -1.56 -2.73 -10.94
CA MET A 327 -0.36 -3.30 -11.58
C MET A 327 -0.34 -3.00 -13.09
N THR A 328 -1.51 -2.97 -13.75
CA THR A 328 -1.65 -2.67 -15.17
C THR A 328 -1.30 -1.22 -15.54
N GLN A 329 -1.26 -0.33 -14.56
CA GLN A 329 -0.79 1.05 -14.76
C GLN A 329 0.73 1.19 -14.66
N MET A 330 1.40 0.20 -14.06
CA MET A 330 2.85 0.19 -13.86
C MET A 330 3.56 -0.62 -14.93
N ILE A 331 2.96 -1.71 -15.40
CA ILE A 331 3.59 -2.67 -16.30
C ILE A 331 2.90 -2.67 -17.65
N GLN A 332 3.70 -2.43 -18.71
CA GLN A 332 3.37 -2.66 -20.09
C GLN A 332 4.00 -3.99 -20.52
N ASP A 333 3.16 -5.00 -20.78
CA ASP A 333 3.62 -6.37 -21.04
C ASP A 333 4.67 -6.47 -22.16
N GLY A 334 5.78 -7.13 -21.87
CA GLY A 334 6.92 -7.29 -22.76
C GLY A 334 7.74 -6.02 -23.03
N VAL A 335 7.37 -4.86 -22.45
CA VAL A 335 8.05 -3.58 -22.68
C VAL A 335 8.90 -3.17 -21.49
N ASN A 336 8.31 -3.04 -20.31
CA ASN A 336 8.98 -2.65 -19.07
C ASN A 336 8.79 -3.68 -17.93
N GLY A 337 8.22 -4.83 -18.25
CA GLY A 337 7.93 -5.94 -17.36
C GLY A 337 6.98 -6.91 -18.03
N PHE A 338 6.44 -7.85 -17.28
CA PHE A 338 5.51 -8.85 -17.77
C PHE A 338 4.25 -8.91 -16.90
N ILE A 339 3.12 -9.24 -17.54
CA ILE A 339 1.84 -9.28 -16.87
C ILE A 339 1.08 -10.56 -17.22
N ILE A 340 0.44 -11.18 -16.23
CA ILE A 340 -0.34 -12.40 -16.39
C ILE A 340 -1.74 -12.22 -15.79
N PRO A 341 -2.74 -13.00 -16.20
CA PRO A 341 -4.01 -13.09 -15.49
C PRO A 341 -3.80 -13.58 -14.05
N PRO A 342 -4.49 -12.99 -13.05
CA PRO A 342 -4.41 -13.46 -11.67
C PRO A 342 -4.97 -14.88 -11.53
N LYS A 343 -4.47 -15.66 -10.56
CA LYS A 343 -4.91 -17.04 -10.25
C LYS A 343 -4.73 -18.00 -11.43
N ASN A 344 -3.74 -17.80 -12.26
CA ASN A 344 -3.48 -18.66 -13.41
C ASN A 344 -2.04 -19.18 -13.36
N VAL A 345 -1.87 -20.38 -12.80
CA VAL A 345 -0.55 -21.03 -12.61
C VAL A 345 0.12 -21.34 -13.94
N GLU A 346 -0.63 -21.77 -14.97
CA GLU A 346 -0.06 -22.07 -16.28
C GLU A 346 0.49 -20.82 -16.96
N CYS A 347 -0.28 -19.71 -16.99
CA CYS A 347 0.23 -18.44 -17.52
C CYS A 347 1.44 -17.95 -16.74
N LEU A 348 1.46 -18.14 -15.40
CA LEU A 348 2.59 -17.78 -14.55
C LEU A 348 3.83 -18.60 -14.91
N LYS A 349 3.70 -19.92 -15.03
CA LYS A 349 4.77 -20.82 -15.46
C LYS A 349 5.33 -20.43 -16.85
N ASP A 350 4.43 -20.21 -17.81
CA ASP A 350 4.83 -19.88 -19.18
C ASP A 350 5.54 -18.51 -19.25
N ALA A 351 5.08 -17.51 -18.49
CA ALA A 351 5.73 -16.22 -18.37
C ALA A 351 7.12 -16.31 -17.71
N LEU A 352 7.26 -17.06 -16.62
CA LEU A 352 8.56 -17.34 -15.99
C LEU A 352 9.51 -17.99 -17.00
N ASN A 353 9.06 -19.04 -17.71
CA ASN A 353 9.87 -19.73 -18.72
C ASN A 353 10.29 -18.80 -19.87
N LYS A 354 9.35 -17.97 -20.35
CA LYS A 354 9.61 -16.95 -21.38
C LYS A 354 10.70 -15.97 -20.92
N ILE A 355 10.60 -15.43 -19.72
CA ILE A 355 11.58 -14.47 -19.19
C ILE A 355 12.96 -15.10 -19.06
N LEU A 356 13.04 -16.33 -18.54
CA LEU A 356 14.30 -17.06 -18.39
C LEU A 356 14.96 -17.46 -19.73
N SER A 357 14.19 -17.47 -20.83
CA SER A 357 14.71 -17.75 -22.18
C SER A 357 15.19 -16.50 -22.93
N LEU A 358 14.96 -15.27 -22.42
CA LEU A 358 15.40 -14.04 -23.05
C LEU A 358 16.92 -13.88 -22.96
N ASN A 359 17.50 -13.30 -24.00
CA ASN A 359 18.92 -12.97 -23.99
C ASN A 359 19.21 -11.68 -23.17
N ASN A 360 20.49 -11.42 -22.88
CA ASN A 360 20.91 -10.30 -22.06
C ASN A 360 20.52 -8.93 -22.63
N GLU A 361 20.48 -8.78 -23.96
CA GLU A 361 20.08 -7.53 -24.62
C GLU A 361 18.59 -7.26 -24.41
N GLN A 362 17.74 -8.27 -24.59
CA GLN A 362 16.29 -8.17 -24.37
C GLN A 362 15.99 -7.83 -22.90
N ILE A 363 16.63 -8.53 -21.98
CA ILE A 363 16.50 -8.26 -20.52
C ILE A 363 17.00 -6.85 -20.20
N GLY A 364 18.14 -6.43 -20.74
CA GLY A 364 18.70 -5.09 -20.56
C GLY A 364 17.75 -3.98 -21.04
N ASN A 365 17.12 -4.17 -22.18
CA ASN A 365 16.13 -3.24 -22.73
C ASN A 365 14.90 -3.11 -21.81
N ILE A 366 14.35 -4.22 -21.31
CA ILE A 366 13.21 -4.23 -20.39
C ILE A 366 13.57 -3.52 -19.09
N ARG A 367 14.73 -3.82 -18.51
CA ARG A 367 15.26 -3.21 -17.27
C ARG A 367 15.40 -1.69 -17.40
N ASN A 368 15.97 -1.20 -18.49
CA ASN A 368 16.14 0.23 -18.73
C ASN A 368 14.80 0.95 -18.92
N LYS A 369 13.86 0.32 -19.66
CA LYS A 369 12.52 0.89 -19.83
C LYS A 369 11.73 0.88 -18.53
N ALA A 370 11.89 -0.13 -17.67
CA ALA A 370 11.27 -0.19 -16.35
C ALA A 370 11.70 0.98 -15.47
N GLU A 371 13.02 1.19 -15.32
CA GLU A 371 13.56 2.33 -14.57
C GLU A 371 13.06 3.66 -15.12
N ALA A 372 13.22 3.90 -16.43
CA ALA A 372 12.81 5.13 -17.07
C ALA A 372 11.32 5.40 -16.90
N PHE A 373 10.46 4.38 -16.96
CA PHE A 373 9.03 4.51 -16.76
C PHE A 373 8.70 4.95 -15.33
N VAL A 374 9.33 4.35 -14.32
CA VAL A 374 9.12 4.75 -12.92
C VAL A 374 9.62 6.16 -12.65
N MET A 375 10.81 6.50 -13.13
CA MET A 375 11.39 7.84 -12.97
C MET A 375 10.54 8.93 -13.60
N ASN A 376 9.94 8.67 -14.76
CA ASN A 376 9.16 9.67 -15.51
C ASN A 376 7.70 9.80 -15.02
N ASN A 377 7.18 8.84 -14.25
CA ASN A 377 5.75 8.84 -13.89
C ASN A 377 5.48 8.81 -12.37
N PHE A 378 6.38 8.21 -11.59
CA PHE A 378 6.15 7.89 -10.18
C PHE A 378 7.24 8.41 -9.23
N GLU A 379 8.25 9.11 -9.76
CA GLU A 379 9.25 9.75 -8.92
C GLU A 379 8.58 10.74 -7.96
N THR A 380 9.13 10.85 -6.75
CA THR A 380 8.53 11.60 -5.65
C THR A 380 8.22 13.05 -6.02
N GLU A 381 9.10 13.72 -6.76
CA GLU A 381 8.89 15.11 -7.18
C GLU A 381 7.66 15.26 -8.08
N ILE A 382 7.50 14.36 -9.05
CA ILE A 382 6.38 14.36 -10.00
C ILE A 382 5.05 14.15 -9.28
N VAL A 383 5.01 13.16 -8.37
CA VAL A 383 3.79 12.85 -7.63
C VAL A 383 3.47 13.95 -6.64
N THR A 384 4.49 14.52 -5.98
CA THR A 384 4.29 15.62 -5.02
C THR A 384 3.74 16.86 -5.71
N SER A 385 4.24 17.22 -6.90
CA SER A 385 3.68 18.33 -7.69
C SER A 385 2.19 18.12 -7.98
N LYS A 386 1.81 16.93 -8.46
CA LYS A 386 0.37 16.58 -8.71
C LYS A 386 -0.47 16.70 -7.44
N MET A 387 0.08 16.32 -6.29
CA MET A 387 -0.62 16.43 -5.00
C MET A 387 -0.78 17.88 -4.56
N ILE A 388 0.22 18.73 -4.75
CA ILE A 388 0.17 20.17 -4.44
C ILE A 388 -0.89 20.84 -5.32
N ASP A 389 -0.92 20.55 -6.62
CA ASP A 389 -1.92 21.07 -7.56
C ASP A 389 -3.33 20.66 -7.12
N TYR A 390 -3.50 19.40 -6.74
CA TYR A 390 -4.77 18.89 -6.25
C TYR A 390 -5.19 19.56 -4.93
N TYR A 391 -4.29 19.72 -3.96
CA TYR A 391 -4.63 20.41 -2.71
C TYR A 391 -5.00 21.87 -2.96
N THR A 392 -4.29 22.55 -3.84
CA THR A 392 -4.59 23.92 -4.22
C THR A 392 -5.99 24.02 -4.86
N TYR A 393 -6.32 23.08 -5.75
CA TYR A 393 -7.68 22.97 -6.31
C TYR A 393 -8.73 22.78 -5.22
N VAL A 394 -8.54 21.85 -4.30
CA VAL A 394 -9.48 21.55 -3.21
C VAL A 394 -9.70 22.75 -2.31
N ILE A 395 -8.63 23.45 -1.92
CA ILE A 395 -8.69 24.63 -1.07
C ILE A 395 -9.49 25.75 -1.76
N ASN A 396 -9.18 26.04 -3.02
CA ASN A 396 -9.87 27.09 -3.79
C ASN A 396 -11.35 26.76 -3.99
N ASP A 397 -11.70 25.53 -4.37
CA ASP A 397 -13.11 25.13 -4.58
C ASP A 397 -13.89 25.10 -3.26
N PHE A 398 -13.26 24.78 -2.13
CA PHE A 398 -13.90 24.79 -0.82
C PHE A 398 -14.28 26.20 -0.38
N TYR A 399 -13.37 27.16 -0.46
CA TYR A 399 -13.61 28.52 0.01
C TYR A 399 -14.47 29.34 -0.95
N SER A 400 -14.32 29.17 -2.27
CA SER A 400 -15.16 29.86 -3.26
C SER A 400 -16.66 29.54 -3.10
N LYS A 401 -16.99 28.32 -2.70
CA LYS A 401 -18.39 27.91 -2.47
C LYS A 401 -18.94 28.35 -1.12
N ASN A 402 -18.07 28.53 -0.12
CA ASN A 402 -18.49 29.02 1.19
C ASN A 402 -18.69 30.56 1.20
N GLU A 403 -17.96 31.31 0.38
CA GLU A 403 -18.18 32.75 0.20
C GLU A 403 -19.54 33.04 -0.49
N GLY A 404 -20.00 32.15 -1.38
CA GLY A 404 -21.31 32.28 -2.06
C GLY A 404 -22.55 31.96 -1.21
N SER A 405 -22.37 31.41 0.01
CA SER A 405 -23.47 31.04 0.92
C SER A 405 -23.72 32.07 2.03
N ILE A 406 -23.07 33.23 1.99
CA ILE A 406 -23.26 34.34 2.97
C ILE A 406 -24.19 35.43 2.43
N TYR A 407 -24.83 35.23 1.25
CA TYR A 407 -25.82 36.16 0.68
C TYR A 407 -27.19 35.54 0.57
#